data_e998e2b7fc715776d9d053cdeb8f79fb
#
_entry.id   e998e2b7fc715776d9d053cdeb8f79fb
#
_cell.length_a   1.000
_cell.length_b   1.000
_cell.length_c   1.000
_cell.angle_alpha   90.00
_cell.angle_beta   90.00
_cell.angle_gamma   90.00
#
_symmetry.space_group_name_H-M   'P 1'
#
loop_
_entity.id
_entity.type
_entity.pdbx_description
1 polymer ?
#
loop_
_entity_poly.entity_id
_entity_poly.type
_entity_poly.pdbx_seq_one_letter_code
_entity_poly.pdbx_strand_id
1 'polypeptide(L)'
;MAHIEKLNVYLSNLAVGNVKLHNVHWNVVGTQFVQVHEYTEAIYDDFFAKYDEVAEALKMKGEKPLVTMKDYLDKATIKEDNSDRFTVKESLGILKKDLELMRDLATDIRNTADEAGDFAIVAMMEDHVAGYDKEIWFINSMLA
;
A
#
# COMPACT_ATOMS: atom_id res chain seq x y z
N MET A 1 14.79 15.55 4.39
CA MET A 1 15.26 15.03 3.09
C MET A 1 14.07 14.57 2.28
N ALA A 2 14.12 14.74 0.96
CA ALA A 2 12.97 14.50 0.10
C ALA A 2 12.40 13.08 0.20
N HIS A 3 13.26 12.04 0.26
CA HIS A 3 12.78 10.66 0.37
C HIS A 3 12.15 10.36 1.73
N ILE A 4 12.54 11.07 2.79
CA ILE A 4 11.94 10.90 4.13
C ILE A 4 10.50 11.43 4.12
N GLU A 5 10.26 12.58 3.51
CA GLU A 5 8.89 13.12 3.36
C GLU A 5 8.01 12.18 2.55
N LYS A 6 8.55 11.64 1.45
CA LYS A 6 7.83 10.67 0.62
C LYS A 6 7.54 9.36 1.36
N LEU A 7 8.46 8.90 2.23
CA LEU A 7 8.24 7.73 3.08
C LEU A 7 7.09 7.96 4.06
N ASN A 8 6.92 9.16 4.57
CA ASN A 8 5.78 9.48 5.45
C ASN A 8 4.46 9.50 4.67
N VAL A 9 4.46 9.91 3.41
CA VAL A 9 3.29 9.76 2.53
C VAL A 9 2.99 8.27 2.30
N TYR A 10 4.01 7.49 2.01
CA TYR A 10 3.91 6.04 1.82
C TYR A 10 3.37 5.34 3.07
N LEU A 11 3.87 5.69 4.24
CA LEU A 11 3.39 5.19 5.53
C LEU A 11 1.91 5.52 5.73
N SER A 12 1.52 6.75 5.40
CA SER A 12 0.12 7.19 5.49
C SER A 12 -0.77 6.37 4.55
N ASN A 13 -0.30 6.08 3.35
CA ASN A 13 -1.03 5.24 2.39
C ASN A 13 -1.17 3.79 2.89
N LEU A 14 -0.17 3.27 3.58
CA LEU A 14 -0.26 1.94 4.19
C LEU A 14 -1.33 1.89 5.27
N ALA A 15 -1.40 2.93 6.10
CA ALA A 15 -2.42 3.03 7.15
C ALA A 15 -3.83 3.19 6.58
N VAL A 16 -4.03 4.16 5.69
CA VAL A 16 -5.34 4.43 5.07
C VAL A 16 -5.76 3.28 4.17
N GLY A 17 -4.83 2.75 3.40
CA GLY A 17 -5.06 1.60 2.51
C GLY A 17 -5.47 0.35 3.29
N ASN A 18 -4.88 0.11 4.47
CA ASN A 18 -5.26 -1.02 5.32
C ASN A 18 -6.74 -0.94 5.72
N VAL A 19 -7.20 0.23 6.14
CA VAL A 19 -8.61 0.45 6.49
C VAL A 19 -9.50 0.28 5.26
N LYS A 20 -9.12 0.86 4.13
CA LYS A 20 -9.88 0.76 2.87
C LYS A 20 -10.02 -0.69 2.40
N LEU A 21 -8.94 -1.47 2.49
CA LEU A 21 -8.94 -2.88 2.09
C LEU A 21 -9.86 -3.73 2.97
N HIS A 22 -9.99 -3.39 4.26
CA HIS A 22 -10.96 -4.05 5.12
C HIS A 22 -12.40 -3.83 4.65
N ASN A 23 -12.73 -2.62 4.19
CA ASN A 23 -14.05 -2.35 3.62
C ASN A 23 -14.32 -3.23 2.39
N VAL A 24 -13.37 -3.32 1.47
CA VAL A 24 -13.49 -4.18 0.28
C VAL A 24 -13.62 -5.65 0.70
N HIS A 25 -12.81 -6.09 1.65
CA HIS A 25 -12.80 -7.44 2.21
C HIS A 25 -14.17 -7.83 2.77
N TRP A 26 -14.81 -6.93 3.50
CA TRP A 26 -16.13 -7.19 4.10
C TRP A 26 -17.27 -7.11 3.10
N ASN A 27 -17.19 -6.23 2.12
CA ASN A 27 -18.33 -5.82 1.30
C ASN A 27 -18.29 -6.31 -0.15
N VAL A 28 -17.30 -7.10 -0.53
CA VAL A 28 -17.29 -7.76 -1.85
C VAL A 28 -18.41 -8.78 -1.91
N VAL A 29 -19.10 -8.84 -3.05
CA VAL A 29 -20.19 -9.80 -3.30
C VAL A 29 -20.01 -10.45 -4.66
N GLY A 30 -20.55 -11.66 -4.82
CA GLY A 30 -20.53 -12.40 -6.09
C GLY A 30 -20.10 -13.85 -5.90
N THR A 31 -20.06 -14.60 -6.99
CA THR A 31 -19.73 -16.03 -6.97
C THR A 31 -18.31 -16.29 -6.50
N GLN A 32 -17.39 -15.37 -6.72
CA GLN A 32 -16.00 -15.48 -6.27
C GLN A 32 -15.75 -14.73 -4.96
N PHE A 33 -16.78 -14.57 -4.14
CA PHE A 33 -16.67 -13.88 -2.85
C PHE A 33 -15.52 -14.43 -2.00
N VAL A 34 -15.46 -15.74 -1.80
CA VAL A 34 -14.48 -16.36 -0.92
C VAL A 34 -13.05 -16.07 -1.40
N GLN A 35 -12.80 -16.25 -2.70
CA GLN A 35 -11.47 -16.01 -3.26
C GLN A 35 -11.02 -14.55 -3.08
N VAL A 36 -11.90 -13.59 -3.36
CA VAL A 36 -11.56 -12.17 -3.26
C VAL A 36 -11.48 -11.72 -1.80
N HIS A 37 -12.36 -12.26 -0.95
CA HIS A 37 -12.33 -12.02 0.49
C HIS A 37 -10.98 -12.47 1.08
N GLU A 38 -10.54 -13.68 0.76
CA GLU A 38 -9.25 -14.19 1.23
C GLU A 38 -8.07 -13.45 0.60
N TYR A 39 -8.17 -13.09 -0.68
CA TYR A 39 -7.12 -12.36 -1.37
C TYR A 39 -6.92 -10.96 -0.78
N THR A 40 -8.01 -10.24 -0.51
CA THR A 40 -7.93 -8.92 0.13
C THR A 40 -7.34 -8.99 1.54
N GLU A 41 -7.61 -10.07 2.28
CA GLU A 41 -6.98 -10.29 3.58
C GLU A 41 -5.46 -10.40 3.45
N ALA A 42 -4.98 -11.17 2.49
CA ALA A 42 -3.54 -11.30 2.24
C ALA A 42 -2.90 -9.93 1.93
N ILE A 43 -3.60 -9.09 1.16
CA ILE A 43 -3.10 -7.77 0.80
C ILE A 43 -3.09 -6.83 2.01
N TYR A 44 -4.15 -6.77 2.83
CA TYR A 44 -4.12 -5.87 3.97
C TYR A 44 -3.16 -6.34 5.08
N ASP A 45 -2.95 -7.64 5.23
CA ASP A 45 -1.92 -8.16 6.11
C ASP A 45 -0.52 -7.71 5.66
N ASP A 46 -0.27 -7.73 4.36
CA ASP A 46 0.98 -7.24 3.78
C ASP A 46 1.15 -5.73 3.99
N PHE A 47 0.07 -4.94 3.81
CA PHE A 47 0.08 -3.51 4.10
C PHE A 47 0.40 -3.24 5.56
N PHE A 48 -0.17 -4.02 6.46
CA PHE A 48 0.06 -3.86 7.89
C PHE A 48 1.51 -4.18 8.28
N ALA A 49 2.08 -5.25 7.70
CA ALA A 49 3.48 -5.60 7.91
C ALA A 49 4.42 -4.50 7.37
N LYS A 50 4.14 -3.97 6.18
CA LYS A 50 4.90 -2.87 5.60
C LYS A 50 4.78 -1.58 6.41
N TYR A 51 3.61 -1.34 6.98
CA TYR A 51 3.36 -0.18 7.85
C TYR A 51 4.34 -0.15 9.01
N ASP A 52 4.50 -1.27 9.69
CA ASP A 52 5.46 -1.42 10.78
C ASP A 52 6.90 -1.28 10.27
N GLU A 53 7.25 -1.99 9.21
CA GLU A 53 8.58 -1.99 8.62
C GLU A 53 9.05 -0.57 8.25
N VAL A 54 8.20 0.19 7.59
CA VAL A 54 8.53 1.56 7.14
C VAL A 54 8.73 2.49 8.34
N ALA A 55 7.83 2.42 9.33
CA ALA A 55 7.95 3.24 10.53
C ALA A 55 9.24 2.93 11.30
N GLU A 56 9.58 1.65 11.43
CA GLU A 56 10.83 1.24 12.08
C GLU A 56 12.05 1.70 11.29
N ALA A 57 12.01 1.62 9.96
CA ALA A 57 13.10 2.11 9.11
C ALA A 57 13.35 3.60 9.32
N LEU A 58 12.29 4.40 9.44
CA LEU A 58 12.41 5.83 9.77
C LEU A 58 13.05 6.03 11.14
N LYS A 59 12.65 5.25 12.14
CA LYS A 59 13.24 5.32 13.49
C LYS A 59 14.72 4.97 13.47
N MET A 60 15.13 3.96 12.73
CA MET A 60 16.54 3.56 12.60
C MET A 60 17.41 4.68 12.04
N LYS A 61 16.83 5.59 11.27
CA LYS A 61 17.54 6.72 10.68
C LYS A 61 17.49 7.97 11.56
N GLY A 62 16.90 7.89 12.73
CA GLY A 62 16.72 9.03 13.61
C GLY A 62 15.62 9.98 13.14
N GLU A 63 14.80 9.54 12.20
CA GLU A 63 13.69 10.32 11.67
C GLU A 63 12.40 10.03 12.44
N LYS A 64 11.39 10.84 12.20
CA LYS A 64 10.13 10.78 12.94
C LYS A 64 9.00 10.33 12.03
N PRO A 65 8.53 9.06 12.17
CA PRO A 65 7.35 8.63 11.43
C PRO A 65 6.10 9.35 11.93
N LEU A 66 5.15 9.60 11.05
CA LEU A 66 3.81 10.04 11.43
C LEU A 66 3.15 8.93 12.27
N VAL A 67 2.38 9.30 13.28
CA VAL A 67 1.86 8.33 14.26
C VAL A 67 0.38 8.51 14.58
N THR A 68 -0.31 9.47 13.97
CA THR A 68 -1.73 9.71 14.26
C THR A 68 -2.60 9.49 13.03
N MET A 69 -3.84 9.05 13.24
CA MET A 69 -4.80 8.87 12.15
C MET A 69 -5.04 10.18 11.40
N LYS A 70 -5.08 11.30 12.12
CA LYS A 70 -5.25 12.62 11.50
C LYS A 70 -4.13 12.92 10.51
N ASP A 71 -2.89 12.69 10.93
CA ASP A 71 -1.72 12.93 10.06
C ASP A 71 -1.74 12.01 8.85
N TYR A 72 -2.12 10.73 9.02
CA TYR A 72 -2.24 9.80 7.92
C TYR A 72 -3.28 10.26 6.90
N LEU A 73 -4.44 10.70 7.36
CA LEU A 73 -5.50 11.20 6.48
C LEU A 73 -5.07 12.46 5.74
N ASP A 74 -4.34 13.35 6.41
CA ASP A 74 -3.84 14.59 5.80
C ASP A 74 -2.80 14.32 4.71
N LYS A 75 -1.97 13.29 4.88
CA LYS A 75 -0.83 13.02 3.98
C LYS A 75 -1.11 11.96 2.92
N ALA A 76 -2.05 11.06 3.15
CA ALA A 76 -2.31 9.97 2.23
C ALA A 76 -2.78 10.45 0.86
N THR A 77 -2.32 9.76 -0.17
CA THR A 77 -2.77 9.95 -1.56
C THR A 77 -3.73 8.84 -2.01
N ILE A 78 -3.81 7.73 -1.28
CA ILE A 78 -4.87 6.74 -1.47
C ILE A 78 -6.20 7.38 -1.04
N LYS A 79 -7.23 7.21 -1.87
CA LYS A 79 -8.57 7.75 -1.59
C LYS A 79 -9.40 6.71 -0.85
N GLU A 80 -10.04 7.14 0.23
CA GLU A 80 -11.00 6.30 0.94
C GLU A 80 -12.22 6.00 0.06
N ASP A 81 -12.91 4.91 0.38
CA ASP A 81 -14.14 4.52 -0.30
C ASP A 81 -15.16 4.12 0.77
N ASN A 82 -16.33 4.76 0.75
CA ASN A 82 -17.38 4.52 1.75
C ASN A 82 -18.53 3.66 1.20
N SER A 83 -18.35 3.01 0.06
CA SER A 83 -19.35 2.09 -0.48
C SER A 83 -19.53 0.89 0.45
N ASP A 84 -20.75 0.37 0.50
CA ASP A 84 -21.08 -0.79 1.32
C ASP A 84 -21.28 -2.06 0.47
N ARG A 85 -20.93 -2.01 -0.81
CA ARG A 85 -21.08 -3.13 -1.74
C ARG A 85 -20.15 -2.95 -2.93
N PHE A 86 -19.38 -3.99 -3.23
CA PHE A 86 -18.49 -4.04 -4.38
C PHE A 86 -18.70 -5.36 -5.13
N THR A 87 -18.78 -5.30 -6.46
CA THR A 87 -18.66 -6.53 -7.26
C THR A 87 -17.23 -7.05 -7.19
N VAL A 88 -17.01 -8.28 -7.60
CA VAL A 88 -15.65 -8.85 -7.71
C VAL A 88 -14.77 -7.98 -8.62
N LYS A 89 -15.29 -7.60 -9.77
CA LYS A 89 -14.57 -6.76 -10.74
C LYS A 89 -14.20 -5.39 -10.16
N GLU A 90 -15.16 -4.74 -9.48
CA GLU A 90 -14.91 -3.45 -8.82
C GLU A 90 -13.85 -3.59 -7.74
N SER A 91 -13.93 -4.65 -6.92
CA SER A 91 -12.96 -4.93 -5.85
C SER A 91 -11.55 -5.08 -6.40
N LEU A 92 -11.38 -5.91 -7.44
CA LEU A 92 -10.09 -6.13 -8.07
C LEU A 92 -9.55 -4.87 -8.74
N GLY A 93 -10.43 -4.05 -9.33
CA GLY A 93 -10.08 -2.77 -9.92
C GLY A 93 -9.55 -1.77 -8.88
N ILE A 94 -10.18 -1.71 -7.71
CA ILE A 94 -9.73 -0.86 -6.59
C ILE A 94 -8.35 -1.31 -6.10
N LEU A 95 -8.17 -2.62 -5.88
CA LEU A 95 -6.90 -3.17 -5.47
C LEU A 95 -5.80 -2.85 -6.48
N LYS A 96 -6.07 -3.07 -7.76
CA LYS A 96 -5.11 -2.83 -8.84
C LYS A 96 -4.66 -1.37 -8.85
N LYS A 97 -5.60 -0.45 -8.79
CA LYS A 97 -5.32 0.99 -8.81
C LYS A 97 -4.46 1.40 -7.62
N ASP A 98 -4.81 0.92 -6.43
CA ASP A 98 -4.08 1.27 -5.22
C ASP A 98 -2.69 0.63 -5.19
N LEU A 99 -2.55 -0.62 -5.67
CA LEU A 99 -1.25 -1.27 -5.76
C LEU A 99 -0.34 -0.60 -6.79
N GLU A 100 -0.89 -0.15 -7.92
CA GLU A 100 -0.13 0.60 -8.92
C GLU A 100 0.35 1.94 -8.34
N LEU A 101 -0.50 2.63 -7.58
CA LEU A 101 -0.13 3.87 -6.89
C LEU A 101 1.02 3.62 -5.90
N MET A 102 0.93 2.56 -5.11
CA MET A 102 1.96 2.21 -4.13
C MET A 102 3.27 1.80 -4.80
N ARG A 103 3.20 1.03 -5.89
CA ARG A 103 4.37 0.67 -6.68
C ARG A 103 5.07 1.91 -7.24
N ASP A 104 4.32 2.82 -7.81
CA ASP A 104 4.88 4.03 -8.42
C ASP A 104 5.50 4.95 -7.37
N LEU A 105 4.86 5.08 -6.21
CA LEU A 105 5.42 5.85 -5.09
C LEU A 105 6.67 5.16 -4.52
N ALA A 106 6.66 3.86 -4.36
CA ALA A 106 7.83 3.11 -3.91
C ALA A 106 9.02 3.27 -4.87
N THR A 107 8.75 3.26 -6.19
CA THR A 107 9.76 3.48 -7.21
C THR A 107 10.36 4.90 -7.10
N ASP A 108 9.52 5.90 -6.91
CA ASP A 108 9.97 7.28 -6.72
C ASP A 108 10.82 7.42 -5.46
N ILE A 109 10.41 6.81 -4.35
CA ILE A 109 11.17 6.82 -3.10
C ILE A 109 12.53 6.11 -3.31
N ARG A 110 12.52 4.96 -3.98
CA ARG A 110 13.75 4.22 -4.30
C ARG A 110 14.75 5.12 -5.03
N ASN A 111 14.30 5.82 -6.06
CA ASN A 111 15.17 6.66 -6.88
C ASN A 111 15.68 7.87 -6.09
N THR A 112 14.82 8.50 -5.30
CA THR A 112 15.21 9.64 -4.46
C THR A 112 16.18 9.22 -3.35
N ALA A 113 15.96 8.06 -2.75
CA ALA A 113 16.86 7.49 -1.74
C ALA A 113 18.23 7.12 -2.34
N ASP A 114 18.24 6.62 -3.57
CA ASP A 114 19.46 6.29 -4.30
C ASP A 114 20.33 7.53 -4.52
N GLU A 115 19.72 8.63 -4.93
CA GLU A 115 20.41 9.91 -5.07
C GLU A 115 21.04 10.38 -3.76
N ALA A 116 20.40 10.09 -2.62
CA ALA A 116 20.89 10.45 -1.30
C ALA A 116 21.87 9.42 -0.71
N GLY A 117 22.12 8.30 -1.39
CA GLY A 117 22.99 7.24 -0.91
C GLY A 117 22.41 6.44 0.24
N ASP A 118 21.09 6.39 0.37
CA ASP A 118 20.38 5.69 1.43
C ASP A 118 20.08 4.25 1.02
N PHE A 119 21.08 3.40 1.11
CA PHE A 119 21.03 2.00 0.61
C PHE A 119 19.95 1.15 1.27
N ALA A 120 19.69 1.36 2.55
CA ALA A 120 18.68 0.59 3.28
C ALA A 120 17.28 0.87 2.76
N ILE A 121 16.97 2.13 2.51
CA ILE A 121 15.67 2.51 1.93
C ILE A 121 15.56 2.05 0.47
N VAL A 122 16.64 2.15 -0.30
CA VAL A 122 16.66 1.62 -1.68
C VAL A 122 16.30 0.13 -1.67
N ALA A 123 16.95 -0.67 -0.84
CA ALA A 123 16.71 -2.12 -0.76
C ALA A 123 15.28 -2.44 -0.34
N MET A 124 14.75 -1.72 0.66
CA MET A 124 13.38 -1.92 1.13
C MET A 124 12.37 -1.62 0.02
N MET A 125 12.54 -0.51 -0.68
CA MET A 125 11.63 -0.11 -1.74
C MET A 125 11.70 -1.04 -2.95
N GLU A 126 12.87 -1.52 -3.31
CA GLU A 126 13.02 -2.51 -4.39
C GLU A 126 12.27 -3.80 -4.07
N ASP A 127 12.34 -4.26 -2.83
CA ASP A 127 11.59 -5.42 -2.36
C ASP A 127 10.08 -5.17 -2.44
N HIS A 128 9.62 -4.00 -2.01
CA HIS A 128 8.20 -3.64 -2.08
C HIS A 128 7.70 -3.57 -3.53
N VAL A 129 8.47 -2.96 -4.43
CA VAL A 129 8.12 -2.89 -5.86
C VAL A 129 7.95 -4.28 -6.45
N ALA A 130 8.88 -5.20 -6.18
CA ALA A 130 8.79 -6.58 -6.66
C ALA A 130 7.52 -7.26 -6.16
N GLY A 131 7.16 -7.04 -4.89
CA GLY A 131 5.93 -7.57 -4.32
C GLY A 131 4.68 -7.01 -4.97
N TYR A 132 4.61 -5.70 -5.21
CA TYR A 132 3.48 -5.08 -5.90
C TYR A 132 3.36 -5.57 -7.36
N ASP A 133 4.46 -5.74 -8.06
CA ASP A 133 4.45 -6.27 -9.43
C ASP A 133 3.84 -7.67 -9.45
N LYS A 134 4.17 -8.51 -8.49
CA LYS A 134 3.60 -9.85 -8.38
C LYS A 134 2.08 -9.79 -8.16
N GLU A 135 1.62 -8.96 -7.24
CA GLU A 135 0.19 -8.84 -6.93
C GLU A 135 -0.60 -8.22 -8.08
N ILE A 136 -0.02 -7.25 -8.78
CA ILE A 136 -0.64 -6.66 -9.97
C ILE A 136 -0.79 -7.72 -11.07
N TRP A 137 0.21 -8.60 -11.24
CA TRP A 137 0.11 -9.72 -12.18
C TRP A 137 -1.04 -10.67 -11.80
N PHE A 138 -1.17 -11.00 -10.51
CA PHE A 138 -2.27 -11.82 -10.02
C PHE A 138 -3.62 -11.20 -10.34
N ILE A 139 -3.78 -9.91 -10.07
CA ILE A 139 -5.04 -9.20 -10.33
C ILE A 139 -5.36 -9.16 -11.82
N ASN A 140 -4.36 -8.85 -12.65
CA ASN A 140 -4.55 -8.85 -14.11
C ASN A 140 -5.00 -10.22 -14.62
N SER A 141 -4.46 -11.30 -14.05
CA SER A 141 -4.86 -12.66 -14.38
C SER A 141 -6.28 -12.99 -13.94
N MET A 142 -6.69 -12.46 -12.79
CA MET A 142 -8.07 -12.62 -12.31
C MET A 142 -9.08 -11.81 -13.12
N LEU A 143 -8.64 -10.69 -13.71
CA LEU A 143 -9.50 -9.82 -14.52
C LEU A 143 -9.57 -10.23 -16.00
N ALA A 144 -8.66 -11.07 -16.44
CA ALA A 144 -8.55 -11.48 -17.85
C ALA A 144 -9.72 -12.36 -18.32
#